data_a0bdfa6f2d4c05bd983585c212358289
#
_entry.id   a0bdfa6f2d4c05bd983585c212358289
#
_cell.length_a   1.000
_cell.length_b   1.000
_cell.length_c   1.000
_cell.angle_alpha   90.00
_cell.angle_beta   90.00
_cell.angle_gamma   90.00
#
_symmetry.space_group_name_H-M   'P 1'
#
loop_
_entity.id
_entity.type
_entity.pdbx_description
1 polymer ?
#
loop_
_entity_poly.entity_id
_entity_poly.type
_entity_poly.pdbx_seq_one_letter_code
_entity_poly.pdbx_strand_id
1 'polypeptide(L)'
;MMFADLLNSSYFALFLIVALGFMLGRIKIKGLSLDVSAVIFIALLFGHFGVIIPKELGNFGLVLFIFTIGIQAGPGFFDSFRSKGKTLIIITLLIICSAALTAVGLKYAFDIDTPSVVGLIAGALTSTPGLAVAIDSTHSPLASIAYGIAYPFGVIGVILFVKLLPRIMRIDLDKEARRLEKERRSQFPELTTCLFRVTNPAVFDRSLMQINARAMTGAVISRHKHNEQIAIPTAQTILHEGDYIQAVGSEEALNQLAVLVGEREEGELPLVDMQEIESLLLTKKDMINKQLGDLNLMKNFGCTVTRIRRSGIDLSPSPDLALKFGDKLMVVGEKDGIKGVARLLGNDTKQLSDTDFFPIALGIVLGVLFGKLNISFSDSLSFSPGLTGGILMVALFLSAIGKTGPILWSMSGPANQLLRQLGLLLFLAEVGTSAGRNLMATFQESGWLLFGVGAAITLVPMLVAVCVGLFVFKINILDLLGTITGGMTSTPGLAAADSMTDSNIPSVAYATVYPIAMVFLILIIQVIASAVY
;
A
#
# COMPACT_ATOMS: atom_id res chain seq x y z
N MET A 1 2.41 -48.32 2.34
CA MET A 1 1.35 -48.46 1.33
C MET A 1 0.30 -47.35 1.51
N MET A 2 -0.48 -47.32 2.58
CA MET A 2 -1.56 -46.32 2.81
C MET A 2 -1.11 -44.84 2.74
N PHE A 3 0.08 -44.49 3.25
CA PHE A 3 0.59 -43.10 3.20
C PHE A 3 1.06 -42.69 1.80
N ALA A 4 1.63 -43.59 1.03
CA ALA A 4 1.99 -43.34 -0.36
C ALA A 4 0.74 -43.14 -1.25
N ASP A 5 -0.32 -43.92 -1.01
CA ASP A 5 -1.61 -43.78 -1.71
C ASP A 5 -2.30 -42.45 -1.37
N LEU A 6 -2.17 -41.96 -0.12
CA LEU A 6 -2.67 -40.65 0.29
C LEU A 6 -1.89 -39.50 -0.39
N LEU A 7 -0.57 -39.61 -0.57
CA LEU A 7 0.23 -38.60 -1.26
C LEU A 7 -0.10 -38.51 -2.77
N ASN A 8 -0.65 -39.58 -3.36
CA ASN A 8 -1.16 -39.56 -4.73
C ASN A 8 -2.49 -38.78 -4.87
N SER A 9 -3.18 -38.52 -3.74
CA SER A 9 -4.33 -37.64 -3.73
C SER A 9 -3.86 -36.19 -3.80
N SER A 10 -4.13 -35.50 -4.92
CA SER A 10 -3.73 -34.10 -5.13
C SER A 10 -4.22 -33.15 -4.02
N TYR A 11 -5.40 -33.39 -3.45
CA TYR A 11 -5.94 -32.58 -2.36
C TYR A 11 -5.18 -32.79 -1.06
N PHE A 12 -4.90 -34.05 -0.70
CA PHE A 12 -4.14 -34.35 0.50
C PHE A 12 -2.72 -33.78 0.40
N ALA A 13 -2.04 -34.02 -0.73
CA ALA A 13 -0.70 -33.50 -0.97
C ALA A 13 -0.66 -31.97 -0.91
N LEU A 14 -1.64 -31.28 -1.55
CA LEU A 14 -1.76 -29.83 -1.54
C LEU A 14 -1.85 -29.27 -0.11
N PHE A 15 -2.82 -29.75 0.69
CA PHE A 15 -3.00 -29.25 2.04
C PHE A 15 -1.85 -29.63 2.98
N LEU A 16 -1.20 -30.77 2.78
CA LEU A 16 -0.02 -31.16 3.53
C LEU A 16 1.16 -30.23 3.23
N ILE A 17 1.41 -29.94 1.95
CA ILE A 17 2.45 -28.97 1.51
C ILE A 17 2.19 -27.60 2.12
N VAL A 18 0.94 -27.12 2.09
CA VAL A 18 0.55 -25.83 2.67
C VAL A 18 0.77 -25.84 4.19
N ALA A 19 0.33 -26.88 4.90
CA ALA A 19 0.48 -26.97 6.35
C ALA A 19 1.96 -26.98 6.78
N LEU A 20 2.77 -27.83 6.15
CA LEU A 20 4.22 -27.89 6.42
C LEU A 20 4.93 -26.58 6.01
N GLY A 21 4.50 -25.97 4.91
CA GLY A 21 5.01 -24.67 4.48
C GLY A 21 4.74 -23.57 5.50
N PHE A 22 3.53 -23.50 6.06
CA PHE A 22 3.22 -22.56 7.14
C PHE A 22 4.01 -22.86 8.43
N MET A 23 4.20 -24.14 8.76
CA MET A 23 5.03 -24.50 9.91
C MET A 23 6.47 -24.02 9.72
N LEU A 24 7.06 -24.27 8.55
CA LEU A 24 8.40 -23.77 8.19
C LEU A 24 8.46 -22.25 8.19
N GLY A 25 7.45 -21.58 7.61
CA GLY A 25 7.38 -20.13 7.52
C GLY A 25 7.27 -19.41 8.86
N ARG A 26 6.73 -20.09 9.90
CA ARG A 26 6.63 -19.55 11.26
C ARG A 26 7.94 -19.65 12.04
N ILE A 27 8.90 -20.45 11.58
CA ILE A 27 10.20 -20.59 12.25
C ILE A 27 10.96 -19.27 12.09
N LYS A 28 11.22 -18.61 13.21
CA LYS A 28 12.01 -17.37 13.25
C LYS A 28 13.45 -17.69 13.69
N ILE A 29 14.39 -17.53 12.78
CA ILE A 29 15.82 -17.68 13.08
C ILE A 29 16.42 -16.27 13.16
N LYS A 30 16.82 -15.84 14.36
CA LYS A 30 17.36 -14.48 14.61
C LYS A 30 16.44 -13.34 14.10
N GLY A 31 15.12 -13.54 14.18
CA GLY A 31 14.13 -12.57 13.72
C GLY A 31 13.76 -12.64 12.23
N LEU A 32 14.33 -13.58 11.48
CA LEU A 32 14.03 -13.85 10.07
C LEU A 32 13.02 -14.98 9.97
N SER A 33 12.02 -14.83 9.12
CA SER A 33 11.08 -15.88 8.74
C SER A 33 10.92 -15.90 7.22
N LEU A 34 10.62 -17.07 6.66
CA LEU A 34 10.33 -17.24 5.23
C LEU A 34 8.86 -16.92 4.91
N ASP A 35 8.04 -16.78 5.95
CA ASP A 35 6.62 -16.49 5.87
C ASP A 35 5.87 -17.43 4.90
N VAL A 36 4.86 -16.95 4.17
CA VAL A 36 4.07 -17.75 3.22
C VAL A 36 4.94 -18.32 2.08
N SER A 37 6.03 -17.65 1.73
CA SER A 37 6.96 -18.14 0.70
C SER A 37 7.65 -19.46 1.05
N ALA A 38 7.64 -19.87 2.32
CA ALA A 38 8.15 -21.19 2.74
C ALA A 38 7.42 -22.35 2.05
N VAL A 39 6.19 -22.16 1.60
CA VAL A 39 5.38 -23.18 0.91
C VAL A 39 6.09 -23.67 -0.37
N ILE A 40 6.76 -22.78 -1.11
CA ILE A 40 7.45 -23.18 -2.35
C ILE A 40 8.60 -24.17 -2.05
N PHE A 41 9.34 -23.99 -0.94
CA PHE A 41 10.44 -24.88 -0.58
C PHE A 41 9.94 -26.28 -0.20
N ILE A 42 8.83 -26.35 0.52
CA ILE A 42 8.19 -27.63 0.83
C ILE A 42 7.64 -28.27 -0.46
N ALA A 43 7.01 -27.48 -1.34
CA ALA A 43 6.52 -27.96 -2.63
C ALA A 43 7.66 -28.49 -3.52
N LEU A 44 8.81 -27.79 -3.61
CA LEU A 44 10.01 -28.24 -4.30
C LEU A 44 10.50 -29.60 -3.77
N LEU A 45 10.53 -29.76 -2.44
CA LEU A 45 10.92 -31.02 -1.81
C LEU A 45 9.95 -32.16 -2.18
N PHE A 46 8.64 -31.93 -2.08
CA PHE A 46 7.63 -32.93 -2.45
C PHE A 46 7.68 -33.27 -3.94
N GLY A 47 7.91 -32.26 -4.81
CA GLY A 47 8.08 -32.46 -6.24
C GLY A 47 9.31 -33.32 -6.56
N HIS A 48 10.42 -33.16 -5.82
CA HIS A 48 11.60 -34.00 -5.94
C HIS A 48 11.27 -35.47 -5.65
N PHE A 49 10.37 -35.75 -4.72
CA PHE A 49 9.87 -37.10 -4.41
C PHE A 49 8.72 -37.56 -5.34
N GLY A 50 8.42 -36.84 -6.40
CA GLY A 50 7.48 -37.24 -7.44
C GLY A 50 6.01 -36.84 -7.18
N VAL A 51 5.71 -36.05 -6.14
CA VAL A 51 4.37 -35.50 -5.91
C VAL A 51 4.05 -34.45 -6.98
N ILE A 52 2.82 -34.48 -7.51
CA ILE A 52 2.35 -33.57 -8.56
C ILE A 52 1.05 -32.94 -8.11
N ILE A 53 1.00 -31.61 -8.15
CA ILE A 53 -0.25 -30.83 -8.06
C ILE A 53 -0.73 -30.50 -9.48
N PRO A 54 -2.02 -30.67 -9.79
CA PRO A 54 -2.58 -30.34 -11.11
C PRO A 54 -2.35 -28.89 -11.50
N LYS A 55 -1.92 -28.66 -12.76
CA LYS A 55 -1.62 -27.33 -13.30
C LYS A 55 -2.85 -26.40 -13.28
N GLU A 56 -4.04 -26.96 -13.42
CA GLU A 56 -5.31 -26.23 -13.36
C GLU A 56 -5.51 -25.52 -12.01
N LEU A 57 -5.12 -26.18 -10.90
CA LEU A 57 -5.18 -25.57 -9.56
C LEU A 57 -4.19 -24.43 -9.43
N GLY A 58 -2.98 -24.59 -9.96
CA GLY A 58 -1.96 -23.53 -9.99
C GLY A 58 -2.42 -22.32 -10.80
N ASN A 59 -2.93 -22.54 -12.01
CA ASN A 59 -3.45 -21.47 -12.86
C ASN A 59 -4.65 -20.74 -12.22
N PHE A 60 -5.58 -21.48 -11.62
CA PHE A 60 -6.69 -20.86 -10.89
C PHE A 60 -6.18 -20.01 -9.72
N GLY A 61 -5.21 -20.54 -8.97
CA GLY A 61 -4.54 -19.80 -7.90
C GLY A 61 -3.87 -18.52 -8.40
N LEU A 62 -3.13 -18.62 -9.51
CA LEU A 62 -2.46 -17.48 -10.14
C LEU A 62 -3.44 -16.36 -10.51
N VAL A 63 -4.53 -16.68 -11.18
CA VAL A 63 -5.57 -15.73 -11.59
C VAL A 63 -6.14 -14.97 -10.40
N LEU A 64 -6.54 -15.68 -9.33
CA LEU A 64 -7.06 -15.07 -8.11
C LEU A 64 -6.01 -14.19 -7.43
N PHE A 65 -4.77 -14.67 -7.33
CA PHE A 65 -3.67 -13.97 -6.70
C PHE A 65 -3.38 -12.64 -7.39
N ILE A 66 -3.21 -12.66 -8.71
CA ILE A 66 -2.90 -11.45 -9.49
C ILE A 66 -4.06 -10.46 -9.50
N PHE A 67 -5.30 -10.94 -9.66
CA PHE A 67 -6.47 -10.08 -9.63
C PHE A 67 -6.60 -9.33 -8.29
N THR A 68 -6.42 -10.02 -7.17
CA THR A 68 -6.51 -9.42 -5.83
C THR A 68 -5.40 -8.38 -5.59
N ILE A 69 -4.21 -8.60 -6.14
CA ILE A 69 -3.11 -7.62 -6.14
C ILE A 69 -3.53 -6.34 -6.88
N GLY A 70 -4.07 -6.47 -8.09
CA GLY A 70 -4.49 -5.33 -8.90
C GLY A 70 -5.61 -4.52 -8.23
N ILE A 71 -6.60 -5.20 -7.65
CA ILE A 71 -7.70 -4.55 -6.91
C ILE A 71 -7.18 -3.79 -5.69
N GLN A 72 -6.22 -4.33 -4.96
CA GLN A 72 -5.64 -3.68 -3.78
C GLN A 72 -4.77 -2.48 -4.14
N ALA A 73 -3.96 -2.59 -5.19
CA ALA A 73 -3.00 -1.56 -5.56
C ALA A 73 -3.64 -0.36 -6.27
N GLY A 74 -4.72 -0.58 -7.04
CA GLY A 74 -5.29 0.41 -7.96
C GLY A 74 -5.67 1.77 -7.37
N PRO A 75 -6.38 1.85 -6.23
CA PRO A 75 -6.76 3.14 -5.64
C PRO A 75 -5.58 4.02 -5.27
N GLY A 76 -4.48 3.42 -4.75
CA GLY A 76 -3.28 4.15 -4.33
C GLY A 76 -2.26 4.36 -5.46
N PHE A 77 -2.31 3.55 -6.52
CA PHE A 77 -1.33 3.58 -7.61
C PHE A 77 -1.30 4.93 -8.32
N PHE A 78 -2.45 5.42 -8.78
CA PHE A 78 -2.53 6.70 -9.48
C PHE A 78 -2.36 7.91 -8.56
N ASP A 79 -2.81 7.83 -7.31
CA ASP A 79 -2.65 8.91 -6.33
C ASP A 79 -1.18 9.10 -5.94
N SER A 80 -0.38 8.03 -5.91
CA SER A 80 1.06 8.10 -5.62
C SER A 80 1.83 8.93 -6.64
N PHE A 81 1.42 8.94 -7.92
CA PHE A 81 2.02 9.79 -8.96
C PHE A 81 1.70 11.28 -8.79
N ARG A 82 0.62 11.63 -8.11
CA ARG A 82 0.19 13.03 -7.90
C ARG A 82 0.79 13.66 -6.64
N SER A 83 1.26 12.86 -5.69
CA SER A 83 1.75 13.29 -4.38
C SER A 83 3.25 13.61 -4.37
N LYS A 84 3.77 14.04 -3.19
CA LYS A 84 5.21 14.29 -2.93
C LYS A 84 6.12 13.05 -3.13
N GLY A 85 5.56 11.90 -3.49
CA GLY A 85 6.28 10.64 -3.70
C GLY A 85 7.10 10.53 -5.00
N LYS A 86 7.11 11.53 -5.89
CA LYS A 86 7.80 11.43 -7.19
C LYS A 86 9.26 10.99 -7.09
N THR A 87 10.00 11.55 -6.14
CA THR A 87 11.41 11.19 -5.93
C THR A 87 11.58 9.74 -5.49
N LEU A 88 10.75 9.28 -4.56
CA LEU A 88 10.78 7.89 -4.08
C LEU A 88 10.41 6.91 -5.21
N ILE A 89 9.45 7.29 -6.06
CA ILE A 89 9.05 6.51 -7.23
C ILE A 89 10.21 6.41 -8.23
N ILE A 90 10.90 7.52 -8.51
CA ILE A 90 12.07 7.51 -9.43
C ILE A 90 13.15 6.58 -8.90
N ILE A 91 13.48 6.64 -7.61
CA ILE A 91 14.46 5.73 -6.99
C ILE A 91 14.00 4.28 -7.10
N THR A 92 12.72 4.02 -6.89
CA THR A 92 12.14 2.67 -7.03
C THR A 92 12.27 2.14 -8.46
N LEU A 93 11.98 2.96 -9.45
CA LEU A 93 12.18 2.61 -10.85
C LEU A 93 13.66 2.33 -11.17
N LEU A 94 14.57 3.13 -10.61
CA LEU A 94 16.00 2.89 -10.75
C LEU A 94 16.44 1.57 -10.10
N ILE A 95 15.88 1.20 -8.94
CA ILE A 95 16.11 -0.11 -8.32
C ILE A 95 15.74 -1.22 -9.30
N ILE A 96 14.53 -1.19 -9.84
CA ILE A 96 14.01 -2.25 -10.71
C ILE A 96 14.78 -2.30 -12.05
N CYS A 97 15.04 -1.13 -12.66
CA CYS A 97 15.82 -1.05 -13.90
C CYS A 97 17.26 -1.52 -13.70
N SER A 98 17.90 -1.13 -12.60
CA SER A 98 19.28 -1.59 -12.31
C SER A 98 19.34 -3.09 -12.01
N ALA A 99 18.33 -3.66 -11.35
CA ALA A 99 18.21 -5.10 -11.18
C ALA A 99 18.08 -5.83 -12.52
N ALA A 100 17.20 -5.32 -13.38
CA ALA A 100 16.99 -5.86 -14.74
C ALA A 100 18.27 -5.78 -15.59
N LEU A 101 18.92 -4.63 -15.62
CA LEU A 101 20.17 -4.43 -16.35
C LEU A 101 21.30 -5.33 -15.83
N THR A 102 21.42 -5.47 -14.51
CA THR A 102 22.39 -6.38 -13.89
C THR A 102 22.11 -7.83 -14.31
N ALA A 103 20.85 -8.26 -14.24
CA ALA A 103 20.45 -9.61 -14.60
C ALA A 103 20.69 -9.91 -16.09
N VAL A 104 20.30 -8.99 -16.98
CA VAL A 104 20.53 -9.13 -18.43
C VAL A 104 22.02 -9.07 -18.76
N GLY A 105 22.79 -8.19 -18.13
CA GLY A 105 24.24 -8.15 -18.30
C GLY A 105 24.92 -9.45 -17.90
N LEU A 106 24.54 -10.02 -16.74
CA LEU A 106 25.06 -11.30 -16.27
C LEU A 106 24.57 -12.49 -17.10
N LYS A 107 23.36 -12.42 -17.68
CA LYS A 107 22.87 -13.39 -18.65
C LYS A 107 23.85 -13.57 -19.81
N TYR A 108 24.23 -12.47 -20.46
CA TYR A 108 25.17 -12.53 -21.59
C TYR A 108 26.61 -12.84 -21.18
N ALA A 109 27.02 -12.45 -19.96
CA ALA A 109 28.36 -12.72 -19.47
C ALA A 109 28.60 -14.21 -19.14
N PHE A 110 27.56 -14.90 -18.67
CA PHE A 110 27.64 -16.28 -18.18
C PHE A 110 26.75 -17.26 -18.97
N ASP A 111 26.16 -16.81 -20.09
CA ASP A 111 25.29 -17.60 -20.96
C ASP A 111 24.14 -18.31 -20.21
N ILE A 112 23.47 -17.55 -19.33
CA ILE A 112 22.34 -18.05 -18.52
C ILE A 112 21.06 -18.01 -19.37
N ASP A 113 20.25 -19.05 -19.27
CA ASP A 113 18.95 -19.11 -19.97
C ASP A 113 17.96 -18.04 -19.46
N THR A 114 17.08 -17.58 -20.34
CA THR A 114 16.10 -16.52 -20.02
C THR A 114 15.16 -16.89 -18.86
N PRO A 115 14.59 -18.11 -18.80
CA PRO A 115 13.77 -18.53 -17.67
C PRO A 115 14.49 -18.42 -16.32
N SER A 116 15.74 -18.84 -16.24
CA SER A 116 16.54 -18.70 -15.02
C SER A 116 16.78 -17.23 -14.66
N VAL A 117 17.08 -16.37 -15.63
CA VAL A 117 17.31 -14.93 -15.38
C VAL A 117 16.09 -14.25 -14.80
N VAL A 118 14.90 -14.44 -15.38
CA VAL A 118 13.66 -13.82 -14.85
C VAL A 118 13.28 -14.41 -13.49
N GLY A 119 13.55 -15.68 -13.25
CA GLY A 119 13.42 -16.32 -11.94
C GLY A 119 14.37 -15.72 -10.90
N LEU A 120 15.66 -15.48 -11.27
CA LEU A 120 16.65 -14.82 -10.41
C LEU A 120 16.22 -13.39 -10.05
N ILE A 121 15.71 -12.60 -11.01
CA ILE A 121 15.20 -11.25 -10.76
C ILE A 121 14.07 -11.32 -9.71
N ALA A 122 13.08 -12.18 -9.93
CA ALA A 122 11.94 -12.33 -9.03
C ALA A 122 12.38 -12.77 -7.62
N GLY A 123 13.34 -13.71 -7.52
CA GLY A 123 13.90 -14.20 -6.25
C GLY A 123 14.75 -13.15 -5.53
N ALA A 124 15.66 -12.50 -6.24
CA ALA A 124 16.55 -11.47 -5.70
C ALA A 124 15.78 -10.24 -5.16
N LEU A 125 14.69 -9.87 -5.83
CA LEU A 125 13.79 -8.79 -5.39
C LEU A 125 12.67 -9.30 -4.47
N THR A 126 12.71 -10.53 -4.03
CA THR A 126 11.73 -11.16 -3.12
C THR A 126 10.27 -11.09 -3.59
N SER A 127 10.05 -11.08 -4.92
CA SER A 127 8.73 -10.87 -5.52
C SER A 127 8.07 -12.17 -5.96
N THR A 128 7.10 -12.64 -5.17
CA THR A 128 6.26 -13.76 -5.58
C THR A 128 5.36 -13.42 -6.79
N PRO A 129 4.80 -12.20 -6.93
CA PRO A 129 4.13 -11.80 -8.16
C PRO A 129 5.05 -11.82 -9.39
N GLY A 130 6.32 -11.41 -9.20
CA GLY A 130 7.34 -11.50 -10.24
C GLY A 130 7.61 -12.94 -10.69
N LEU A 131 7.68 -13.89 -9.74
CA LEU A 131 7.80 -15.31 -10.05
C LEU A 131 6.60 -15.80 -10.87
N ALA A 132 5.39 -15.40 -10.50
CA ALA A 132 4.18 -15.78 -11.21
C ALA A 132 4.25 -15.39 -12.70
N VAL A 133 4.68 -14.17 -12.98
CA VAL A 133 4.87 -13.68 -14.35
C VAL A 133 6.03 -14.39 -15.06
N ALA A 134 7.15 -14.61 -14.38
CA ALA A 134 8.29 -15.32 -14.93
C ALA A 134 7.90 -16.70 -15.46
N ILE A 135 7.08 -17.44 -14.70
CA ILE A 135 6.58 -18.76 -15.10
C ILE A 135 5.55 -18.68 -16.22
N ASP A 136 4.57 -17.77 -16.09
CA ASP A 136 3.51 -17.57 -17.10
C ASP A 136 4.11 -17.19 -18.47
N SER A 137 5.17 -16.35 -18.47
CA SER A 137 5.80 -15.88 -19.71
C SER A 137 6.78 -16.87 -20.32
N THR A 138 7.46 -17.68 -19.49
CA THR A 138 8.51 -18.60 -19.99
C THR A 138 8.05 -20.06 -20.11
N HIS A 139 6.94 -20.41 -19.46
CA HIS A 139 6.42 -21.79 -19.37
C HIS A 139 7.47 -22.82 -18.91
N SER A 140 8.50 -22.38 -18.18
CA SER A 140 9.65 -23.18 -17.78
C SER A 140 9.74 -23.35 -16.25
N PRO A 141 10.01 -24.57 -15.76
CA PRO A 141 10.26 -24.82 -14.34
C PRO A 141 11.57 -24.19 -13.83
N LEU A 142 12.50 -23.85 -14.74
CA LEU A 142 13.79 -23.23 -14.40
C LEU A 142 13.61 -21.88 -13.70
N ALA A 143 12.58 -21.10 -14.06
CA ALA A 143 12.27 -19.86 -13.37
C ALA A 143 11.98 -20.07 -11.87
N SER A 144 11.28 -21.14 -11.51
CA SER A 144 10.98 -21.49 -10.12
C SER A 144 12.21 -21.95 -9.35
N ILE A 145 13.08 -22.73 -10.00
CA ILE A 145 14.32 -23.22 -9.40
C ILE A 145 15.25 -22.02 -9.13
N ALA A 146 15.45 -21.17 -10.13
CA ALA A 146 16.29 -19.98 -10.02
C ALA A 146 15.77 -19.01 -8.96
N TYR A 147 14.45 -18.82 -8.88
CA TYR A 147 13.80 -18.07 -7.78
C TYR A 147 14.14 -18.68 -6.43
N GLY A 148 13.99 -20.01 -6.27
CA GLY A 148 14.26 -20.71 -5.01
C GLY A 148 15.73 -20.58 -4.58
N ILE A 149 16.68 -20.50 -5.52
CA ILE A 149 18.10 -20.29 -5.25
C ILE A 149 18.38 -18.84 -4.82
N ALA A 150 17.78 -17.84 -5.49
CA ALA A 150 18.05 -16.42 -5.22
C ALA A 150 17.26 -15.87 -4.01
N TYR A 151 16.06 -16.38 -3.74
CA TYR A 151 15.15 -15.83 -2.74
C TYR A 151 15.70 -15.78 -1.31
N PRO A 152 16.35 -16.83 -0.75
CA PRO A 152 16.94 -16.76 0.58
C PRO A 152 17.98 -15.65 0.70
N PHE A 153 18.80 -15.47 -0.35
CA PHE A 153 19.78 -14.38 -0.37
C PHE A 153 19.08 -13.01 -0.50
N GLY A 154 18.06 -12.91 -1.32
CA GLY A 154 17.24 -11.70 -1.44
C GLY A 154 16.71 -11.24 -0.08
N VAL A 155 16.10 -12.14 0.71
CA VAL A 155 15.59 -11.85 2.05
C VAL A 155 16.70 -11.44 3.00
N ILE A 156 17.73 -12.29 3.15
CA ILE A 156 18.85 -12.07 4.08
C ILE A 156 19.65 -10.83 3.66
N GLY A 157 19.94 -10.70 2.36
CA GLY A 157 20.71 -9.59 1.81
C GLY A 157 20.05 -8.23 2.06
N VAL A 158 18.75 -8.10 1.80
CA VAL A 158 18.01 -6.86 2.06
C VAL A 158 18.02 -6.52 3.55
N ILE A 159 17.77 -7.49 4.44
CA ILE A 159 17.77 -7.26 5.89
C ILE A 159 19.15 -6.82 6.37
N LEU A 160 20.20 -7.53 5.95
CA LEU A 160 21.58 -7.18 6.33
C LEU A 160 21.95 -5.80 5.81
N PHE A 161 21.63 -5.51 4.55
CA PHE A 161 21.91 -4.23 3.93
C PHE A 161 21.24 -3.07 4.70
N VAL A 162 19.95 -3.21 4.96
CA VAL A 162 19.15 -2.22 5.70
C VAL A 162 19.71 -1.98 7.12
N LYS A 163 20.11 -3.05 7.83
CA LYS A 163 20.68 -2.94 9.18
C LYS A 163 22.12 -2.40 9.19
N LEU A 164 22.91 -2.70 8.16
CA LEU A 164 24.30 -2.27 8.10
C LEU A 164 24.46 -0.85 7.55
N LEU A 165 23.60 -0.42 6.64
CA LEU A 165 23.71 0.89 5.98
C LEU A 165 23.82 2.07 6.96
N PRO A 166 22.93 2.24 7.94
CA PRO A 166 23.03 3.35 8.91
C PRO A 166 24.32 3.25 9.76
N ARG A 167 24.75 2.02 10.10
CA ARG A 167 25.97 1.79 10.87
C ARG A 167 27.22 2.17 10.09
N ILE A 168 27.30 1.77 8.81
CA ILE A 168 28.43 2.11 7.91
C ILE A 168 28.50 3.62 7.71
N MET A 169 27.35 4.27 7.56
CA MET A 169 27.26 5.72 7.38
C MET A 169 27.38 6.51 8.70
N ARG A 170 27.42 5.83 9.84
CA ARG A 170 27.44 6.43 11.19
C ARG A 170 26.28 7.41 11.44
N ILE A 171 25.09 7.07 10.92
CA ILE A 171 23.87 7.87 11.09
C ILE A 171 23.08 7.33 12.27
N ASP A 172 22.72 8.22 13.18
CA ASP A 172 21.80 7.96 14.30
C ASP A 172 20.36 8.17 13.80
N LEU A 173 19.61 7.07 13.64
CA LEU A 173 18.25 7.09 13.09
C LEU A 173 17.26 7.83 13.98
N ASP A 174 17.44 7.78 15.32
CA ASP A 174 16.52 8.44 16.24
C ASP A 174 16.71 9.96 16.21
N LYS A 175 17.95 10.43 16.07
CA LYS A 175 18.21 11.87 15.86
C LYS A 175 17.63 12.36 14.54
N GLU A 176 17.79 11.58 13.48
CA GLU A 176 17.24 11.93 12.16
C GLU A 176 15.69 11.90 12.18
N ALA A 177 15.08 10.93 12.86
CA ALA A 177 13.64 10.87 13.05
C ALA A 177 13.10 12.12 13.77
N ARG A 178 13.74 12.52 14.89
CA ARG A 178 13.35 13.73 15.64
C ARG A 178 13.54 15.01 14.82
N ARG A 179 14.60 15.08 14.00
CA ARG A 179 14.84 16.22 13.10
C ARG A 179 13.72 16.33 12.06
N LEU A 180 13.40 15.23 11.39
CA LEU A 180 12.34 15.19 10.37
C LEU A 180 10.95 15.45 10.97
N GLU A 181 10.70 14.96 12.17
CA GLU A 181 9.46 15.24 12.88
C GLU A 181 9.35 16.74 13.23
N LYS A 182 10.45 17.37 13.66
CA LYS A 182 10.50 18.81 13.89
C LYS A 182 10.29 19.62 12.61
N GLU A 183 10.90 19.20 11.49
CA GLU A 183 10.71 19.82 10.18
C GLU A 183 9.26 19.61 9.66
N ARG A 184 8.67 18.44 9.89
CA ARG A 184 7.24 18.18 9.58
C ARG A 184 6.30 19.04 10.42
N ARG A 185 6.54 19.17 11.71
CA ARG A 185 5.74 20.02 12.61
C ARG A 185 5.81 21.49 12.19
N SER A 186 6.92 21.93 11.61
CA SER A 186 7.04 23.30 11.08
C SER A 186 6.28 23.48 9.75
N GLN A 187 6.17 22.44 8.91
CA GLN A 187 5.44 22.49 7.63
C GLN A 187 3.95 22.14 7.76
N PHE A 188 3.60 21.28 8.70
CA PHE A 188 2.23 20.87 9.05
C PHE A 188 2.09 20.95 10.58
N PRO A 189 1.91 22.17 11.11
CA PRO A 189 1.81 22.37 12.55
C PRO A 189 0.63 21.54 13.11
N GLU A 190 0.90 20.90 14.24
CA GLU A 190 -0.11 20.15 14.98
C GLU A 190 -1.28 21.08 15.31
N LEU A 191 -2.50 20.67 14.96
CA LEU A 191 -3.67 21.44 15.29
C LEU A 191 -3.98 21.23 16.76
N THR A 192 -3.88 22.31 17.54
CA THR A 192 -4.25 22.36 18.96
C THR A 192 -5.55 23.11 19.14
N THR A 193 -6.18 22.90 20.27
CA THR A 193 -7.41 23.59 20.66
C THR A 193 -7.10 24.57 21.79
N CYS A 194 -7.53 25.82 21.68
CA CYS A 194 -7.40 26.82 22.72
C CYS A 194 -8.70 27.54 22.98
N LEU A 195 -8.90 27.93 24.24
CA LEU A 195 -9.97 28.79 24.70
C LEU A 195 -9.51 30.24 24.69
N PHE A 196 -10.35 31.14 24.22
CA PHE A 196 -10.10 32.58 24.20
C PHE A 196 -11.28 33.32 24.82
N ARG A 197 -10.97 34.39 25.55
CA ARG A 197 -11.93 35.38 26.01
C ARG A 197 -11.87 36.56 25.08
N VAL A 198 -13.04 36.99 24.60
CA VAL A 198 -13.16 38.15 23.70
C VAL A 198 -12.98 39.42 24.51
N THR A 199 -11.84 40.07 24.36
CA THR A 199 -11.47 41.30 25.10
C THR A 199 -11.06 42.44 24.16
N ASN A 200 -10.89 42.17 22.85
CA ASN A 200 -10.51 43.20 21.90
C ASN A 200 -11.71 44.00 21.41
N PRO A 201 -11.79 45.34 21.69
CA PRO A 201 -12.91 46.17 21.28
C PRO A 201 -13.13 46.21 19.75
N ALA A 202 -12.08 45.90 18.95
CA ALA A 202 -12.20 45.94 17.51
C ALA A 202 -13.13 44.86 16.92
N VAL A 203 -13.46 43.84 17.71
CA VAL A 203 -14.34 42.73 17.28
C VAL A 203 -15.69 42.73 17.96
N PHE A 204 -15.95 43.64 18.90
CA PHE A 204 -17.22 43.72 19.59
C PHE A 204 -18.36 44.06 18.62
N ASP A 205 -19.50 43.42 18.83
CA ASP A 205 -20.75 43.59 18.06
C ASP A 205 -20.57 43.34 16.54
N ARG A 206 -19.53 42.63 16.16
CA ARG A 206 -19.28 42.23 14.76
C ARG A 206 -19.51 40.74 14.55
N SER A 207 -20.06 40.41 13.40
CA SER A 207 -20.22 39.02 13.01
C SER A 207 -18.88 38.39 12.63
N LEU A 208 -18.75 37.08 12.79
CA LEU A 208 -17.55 36.32 12.37
C LEU A 208 -17.25 36.49 10.88
N MET A 209 -18.26 36.73 10.04
CA MET A 209 -18.10 37.06 8.63
C MET A 209 -17.43 38.42 8.45
N GLN A 210 -17.79 39.42 9.22
CA GLN A 210 -17.21 40.78 9.17
C GLN A 210 -15.77 40.80 9.70
N ILE A 211 -15.49 40.01 10.75
CA ILE A 211 -14.17 39.86 11.34
C ILE A 211 -13.24 39.07 10.42
N ASN A 212 -13.79 38.15 9.62
CA ASN A 212 -13.09 37.27 8.72
C ASN A 212 -11.93 36.49 9.39
N ALA A 213 -12.15 36.08 10.64
CA ALA A 213 -11.14 35.49 11.53
C ALA A 213 -10.39 34.31 10.87
N ARG A 214 -11.13 33.42 10.19
CA ARG A 214 -10.54 32.24 9.53
C ARG A 214 -9.57 32.60 8.40
N ALA A 215 -9.91 33.59 7.56
CA ALA A 215 -9.05 33.99 6.46
C ALA A 215 -7.83 34.76 6.94
N MET A 216 -7.95 35.52 8.04
CA MET A 216 -6.85 36.31 8.61
C MET A 216 -5.86 35.46 9.40
N THR A 217 -6.35 34.42 10.12
CA THR A 217 -5.52 33.68 11.08
C THR A 217 -5.28 32.22 10.69
N GLY A 218 -6.15 31.65 9.85
CA GLY A 218 -6.15 30.20 9.57
C GLY A 218 -6.81 29.36 10.68
N ALA A 219 -7.16 29.94 11.83
CA ALA A 219 -7.83 29.24 12.92
C ALA A 219 -9.31 29.07 12.64
N VAL A 220 -9.88 27.96 13.10
CA VAL A 220 -11.31 27.65 12.99
C VAL A 220 -11.95 27.76 14.37
N ILE A 221 -12.89 28.67 14.54
CA ILE A 221 -13.67 28.77 15.77
C ILE A 221 -14.68 27.63 15.78
N SER A 222 -14.54 26.76 16.76
CA SER A 222 -15.35 25.53 16.87
C SER A 222 -16.54 25.67 17.79
N ARG A 223 -16.45 26.55 18.81
CA ARG A 223 -17.49 26.81 19.79
C ARG A 223 -17.48 28.27 20.19
N HIS A 224 -18.67 28.80 20.53
CA HIS A 224 -18.88 30.15 21.05
C HIS A 224 -19.79 30.05 22.27
N LYS A 225 -19.36 30.65 23.37
CA LYS A 225 -20.18 30.79 24.58
C LYS A 225 -20.49 32.27 24.79
N HIS A 226 -21.77 32.60 24.72
CA HIS A 226 -22.32 33.91 25.08
C HIS A 226 -23.18 33.74 26.32
N ASN A 227 -22.86 34.45 27.41
CA ASN A 227 -23.46 34.22 28.73
C ASN A 227 -23.31 32.74 29.13
N GLU A 228 -24.39 32.03 29.39
CA GLU A 228 -24.38 30.60 29.74
C GLU A 228 -24.69 29.67 28.54
N GLN A 229 -24.94 30.23 27.35
CA GLN A 229 -25.28 29.45 26.17
C GLN A 229 -24.04 29.16 25.31
N ILE A 230 -23.80 27.88 25.04
CA ILE A 230 -22.73 27.44 24.13
C ILE A 230 -23.38 27.00 22.84
N ALA A 231 -22.83 27.47 21.70
CA ALA A 231 -23.32 27.13 20.37
C ALA A 231 -22.18 26.91 19.39
N ILE A 232 -22.44 26.23 18.27
CA ILE A 232 -21.53 26.23 17.11
C ILE A 232 -21.68 27.58 16.43
N PRO A 233 -20.57 28.31 16.25
CA PRO A 233 -20.66 29.59 15.60
C PRO A 233 -20.92 29.44 14.10
N THR A 234 -21.76 30.33 13.57
CA THR A 234 -22.03 30.53 12.14
C THR A 234 -21.34 31.80 11.65
N ALA A 235 -21.35 32.04 10.35
CA ALA A 235 -20.81 33.27 9.77
C ALA A 235 -21.49 34.54 10.34
N GLN A 236 -22.75 34.42 10.79
CA GLN A 236 -23.58 35.50 11.35
C GLN A 236 -23.44 35.64 12.87
N THR A 237 -22.75 34.73 13.55
CA THR A 237 -22.53 34.83 15.00
C THR A 237 -21.78 36.11 15.34
N ILE A 238 -22.37 36.92 16.22
CA ILE A 238 -21.84 38.20 16.71
C ILE A 238 -21.04 37.91 17.97
N LEU A 239 -19.87 38.51 18.10
CA LEU A 239 -19.04 38.44 19.29
C LEU A 239 -19.29 39.67 20.18
N HIS A 240 -19.50 39.41 21.47
CA HIS A 240 -19.64 40.46 22.47
C HIS A 240 -18.47 40.45 23.45
N GLU A 241 -18.28 41.54 24.15
CA GLU A 241 -17.31 41.65 25.23
C GLU A 241 -17.52 40.54 26.27
N GLY A 242 -16.44 39.85 26.62
CA GLY A 242 -16.47 38.77 27.62
C GLY A 242 -16.96 37.41 27.13
N ASP A 243 -17.35 37.29 25.84
CA ASP A 243 -17.64 36.00 25.25
C ASP A 243 -16.43 35.05 25.27
N TYR A 244 -16.72 33.77 25.30
CA TYR A 244 -15.68 32.75 25.16
C TYR A 244 -15.80 32.07 23.80
N ILE A 245 -14.66 31.91 23.12
CA ILE A 245 -14.59 31.16 21.89
C ILE A 245 -13.53 30.07 22.01
N GLN A 246 -13.85 28.88 21.52
CA GLN A 246 -12.91 27.80 21.39
C GLN A 246 -12.51 27.67 19.94
N ALA A 247 -11.21 27.72 19.69
CA ALA A 247 -10.67 27.66 18.34
C ALA A 247 -9.66 26.53 18.19
N VAL A 248 -9.60 25.98 16.98
CA VAL A 248 -8.68 24.92 16.55
C VAL A 248 -7.79 25.49 15.46
N GLY A 249 -6.49 25.34 15.62
CA GLY A 249 -5.51 25.81 14.64
C GLY A 249 -4.09 25.42 14.99
N SER A 250 -3.13 25.79 14.14
CA SER A 250 -1.73 25.73 14.50
C SER A 250 -1.42 26.72 15.62
N GLU A 251 -0.34 26.52 16.34
CA GLU A 251 0.08 27.45 17.39
C GLU A 251 0.25 28.90 16.87
N GLU A 252 0.74 29.03 15.64
CA GLU A 252 0.87 30.32 14.97
C GLU A 252 -0.51 30.94 14.65
N ALA A 253 -1.45 30.14 14.12
CA ALA A 253 -2.80 30.56 13.83
C ALA A 253 -3.55 30.98 15.13
N LEU A 254 -3.34 30.26 16.23
CA LEU A 254 -3.94 30.57 17.52
C LEU A 254 -3.31 31.82 18.16
N ASN A 255 -2.00 32.05 17.96
CA ASN A 255 -1.35 33.30 18.36
C ASN A 255 -1.91 34.51 17.60
N GLN A 256 -2.11 34.39 16.28
CA GLN A 256 -2.74 35.43 15.48
C GLN A 256 -4.19 35.67 15.89
N LEU A 257 -4.92 34.61 16.23
CA LEU A 257 -6.27 34.72 16.73
C LEU A 257 -6.33 35.41 18.09
N ALA A 258 -5.37 35.16 19.00
CA ALA A 258 -5.25 35.86 20.27
C ALA A 258 -5.13 37.39 20.08
N VAL A 259 -4.27 37.82 19.14
CA VAL A 259 -4.13 39.25 18.81
C VAL A 259 -5.43 39.83 18.27
N LEU A 260 -6.20 39.06 17.50
CA LEU A 260 -7.44 39.52 16.89
C LEU A 260 -8.59 39.58 17.87
N VAL A 261 -8.77 38.58 18.73
CA VAL A 261 -10.00 38.46 19.57
C VAL A 261 -9.78 38.77 21.05
N GLY A 262 -8.60 38.49 21.61
CA GLY A 262 -8.28 38.73 23.00
C GLY A 262 -7.44 37.63 23.67
N GLU A 263 -7.57 37.48 24.97
CA GLU A 263 -6.69 36.69 25.82
C GLU A 263 -6.97 35.19 25.73
N ARG A 264 -5.89 34.37 25.80
CA ARG A 264 -6.00 32.93 25.98
C ARG A 264 -6.39 32.60 27.42
N GLU A 265 -7.29 31.64 27.55
CA GLU A 265 -7.74 31.13 28.85
C GLU A 265 -7.41 29.63 28.95
N GLU A 266 -7.21 29.16 30.20
CA GLU A 266 -7.06 27.74 30.47
C GLU A 266 -8.41 27.04 30.52
N GLY A 267 -8.52 25.88 29.90
CA GLY A 267 -9.73 25.06 29.89
C GLY A 267 -10.29 24.80 28.51
N GLU A 268 -11.40 24.11 28.48
CA GLU A 268 -12.17 23.82 27.28
C GLU A 268 -13.66 24.08 27.53
N LEU A 269 -14.33 24.62 26.53
CA LEU A 269 -15.79 24.70 26.58
C LEU A 269 -16.37 23.28 26.49
N PRO A 270 -17.30 22.91 27.39
CA PRO A 270 -17.93 21.60 27.31
C PRO A 270 -18.58 21.42 25.94
N LEU A 271 -18.68 20.18 25.51
CA LEU A 271 -19.53 19.84 24.36
C LEU A 271 -20.96 20.25 24.74
N VAL A 272 -21.63 20.91 23.83
CA VAL A 272 -23.07 21.19 24.04
C VAL A 272 -23.76 19.85 24.21
N ASP A 273 -24.65 19.71 25.18
CA ASP A 273 -25.28 18.42 25.59
C ASP A 273 -25.95 17.62 24.47
N MET A 274 -25.97 18.12 23.25
CA MET A 274 -26.56 17.49 22.08
C MET A 274 -25.58 17.18 20.95
N GLN A 275 -24.26 17.42 21.12
CA GLN A 275 -23.27 17.15 20.08
C GLN A 275 -22.51 15.87 20.33
N GLU A 276 -22.52 15.01 19.34
CA GLU A 276 -21.78 13.75 19.32
C GLU A 276 -20.73 13.79 18.20
N ILE A 277 -19.67 13.00 18.40
CA ILE A 277 -18.67 12.72 17.36
C ILE A 277 -18.80 11.25 17.02
N GLU A 278 -19.10 10.95 15.78
CA GLU A 278 -19.24 9.58 15.32
C GLU A 278 -18.41 9.31 14.08
N SER A 279 -17.86 8.10 14.00
CA SER A 279 -17.15 7.62 12.83
C SER A 279 -18.12 6.88 11.92
N LEU A 280 -18.52 7.53 10.83
CA LEU A 280 -19.47 6.98 9.88
C LEU A 280 -18.75 6.39 8.66
N LEU A 281 -19.25 5.24 8.21
CA LEU A 281 -18.68 4.49 7.10
C LEU A 281 -19.45 4.76 5.80
N LEU A 282 -18.73 5.07 4.72
CA LEU A 282 -19.36 5.18 3.40
C LEU A 282 -19.57 3.81 2.78
N THR A 283 -20.82 3.34 2.75
CA THR A 283 -21.20 2.06 2.15
C THR A 283 -22.26 2.19 1.05
N LYS A 284 -22.95 3.35 0.97
CA LYS A 284 -23.98 3.58 -0.02
C LYS A 284 -23.38 3.85 -1.40
N LYS A 285 -23.67 2.98 -2.36
CA LYS A 285 -23.10 3.01 -3.72
C LYS A 285 -23.32 4.34 -4.45
N ASP A 286 -24.43 5.04 -4.19
CA ASP A 286 -24.77 6.29 -4.87
C ASP A 286 -23.93 7.50 -4.41
N MET A 287 -23.24 7.37 -3.28
CA MET A 287 -22.38 8.43 -2.73
C MET A 287 -20.93 8.29 -3.17
N ILE A 288 -20.56 7.16 -3.80
CA ILE A 288 -19.21 6.92 -4.30
C ILE A 288 -18.90 7.88 -5.45
N ASN A 289 -17.70 8.45 -5.43
CA ASN A 289 -17.19 9.47 -6.36
C ASN A 289 -17.91 10.82 -6.32
N LYS A 290 -18.87 11.04 -5.43
CA LYS A 290 -19.38 12.40 -5.17
C LYS A 290 -18.36 13.21 -4.38
N GLN A 291 -18.30 14.50 -4.64
CA GLN A 291 -17.48 15.42 -3.87
C GLN A 291 -18.10 15.65 -2.48
N LEU A 292 -17.27 15.77 -1.46
CA LEU A 292 -17.73 16.01 -0.09
C LEU A 292 -18.58 17.30 0.01
N GLY A 293 -18.20 18.34 -0.74
CA GLY A 293 -18.91 19.62 -0.80
C GLY A 293 -20.34 19.50 -1.32
N ASP A 294 -20.58 18.61 -2.30
CA ASP A 294 -21.90 18.41 -2.89
C ASP A 294 -22.94 17.87 -1.90
N LEU A 295 -22.48 17.21 -0.84
CA LEU A 295 -23.36 16.65 0.19
C LEU A 295 -24.00 17.72 1.07
N ASN A 296 -23.41 18.92 1.12
CA ASN A 296 -23.90 20.06 1.90
C ASN A 296 -24.31 19.67 3.34
N LEU A 297 -23.47 18.86 4.02
CA LEU A 297 -23.79 18.23 5.30
C LEU A 297 -24.15 19.25 6.39
N MET A 298 -23.47 20.40 6.41
CA MET A 298 -23.77 21.47 7.36
C MET A 298 -25.16 22.04 7.12
N LYS A 299 -25.53 22.31 5.87
CA LYS A 299 -26.84 22.91 5.53
C LYS A 299 -28.01 21.94 5.76
N ASN A 300 -27.80 20.66 5.41
CA ASN A 300 -28.88 19.67 5.40
C ASN A 300 -29.05 18.97 6.76
N PHE A 301 -27.96 18.82 7.52
CA PHE A 301 -27.93 18.00 8.74
C PHE A 301 -27.29 18.68 9.95
N GLY A 302 -26.78 19.94 9.82
CA GLY A 302 -26.04 20.59 10.90
C GLY A 302 -24.74 19.87 11.29
N CYS A 303 -24.16 19.09 10.37
CA CYS A 303 -23.01 18.25 10.62
C CYS A 303 -21.78 18.69 9.82
N THR A 304 -20.61 18.52 10.42
CA THR A 304 -19.31 18.80 9.78
C THR A 304 -18.42 17.55 9.80
N VAL A 305 -17.70 17.30 8.71
CA VAL A 305 -16.68 16.27 8.64
C VAL A 305 -15.35 16.88 9.09
N THR A 306 -14.72 16.28 10.09
CA THR A 306 -13.45 16.77 10.66
C THR A 306 -12.25 15.99 10.16
N ARG A 307 -12.44 14.72 9.74
CA ARG A 307 -11.40 13.83 9.25
C ARG A 307 -12.01 12.76 8.35
N ILE A 308 -11.26 12.33 7.34
CA ILE A 308 -11.62 11.17 6.52
C ILE A 308 -10.46 10.19 6.58
N ARG A 309 -10.73 8.93 6.97
CA ARG A 309 -9.74 7.86 6.94
C ARG A 309 -10.02 6.93 5.76
N ARG A 310 -9.05 6.86 4.84
CA ARG A 310 -9.08 6.01 3.63
C ARG A 310 -7.90 5.05 3.67
N SER A 311 -8.16 3.75 3.68
CA SER A 311 -7.11 2.70 3.67
C SER A 311 -6.02 2.93 4.74
N GLY A 312 -6.43 3.40 5.94
CA GLY A 312 -5.51 3.67 7.05
C GLY A 312 -4.86 5.07 7.05
N ILE A 313 -5.02 5.86 5.98
CA ILE A 313 -4.46 7.21 5.85
C ILE A 313 -5.53 8.24 6.24
N ASP A 314 -5.16 9.19 7.10
CA ASP A 314 -6.02 10.30 7.48
C ASP A 314 -5.88 11.44 6.45
N LEU A 315 -7.01 11.82 5.86
CA LEU A 315 -7.13 12.88 4.88
C LEU A 315 -7.84 14.09 5.50
N SER A 316 -7.36 15.28 5.20
CA SER A 316 -8.07 16.52 5.55
C SER A 316 -9.30 16.67 4.65
N PRO A 317 -10.49 16.93 5.22
CA PRO A 317 -11.68 17.14 4.42
C PRO A 317 -11.54 18.39 3.56
N SER A 318 -11.72 18.26 2.27
CA SER A 318 -11.86 19.39 1.34
C SER A 318 -13.16 19.24 0.53
N PRO A 319 -13.78 20.34 0.10
CA PRO A 319 -15.01 20.27 -0.70
C PRO A 319 -14.88 19.41 -1.95
N ASP A 320 -13.71 19.48 -2.61
CA ASP A 320 -13.43 18.79 -3.87
C ASP A 320 -13.02 17.32 -3.69
N LEU A 321 -12.92 16.86 -2.43
CA LEU A 321 -12.52 15.46 -2.16
C LEU A 321 -13.62 14.51 -2.59
N ALA A 322 -13.33 13.69 -3.60
CA ALA A 322 -14.22 12.62 -4.03
C ALA A 322 -14.23 11.48 -3.02
N LEU A 323 -15.40 11.12 -2.52
CA LEU A 323 -15.60 10.05 -1.56
C LEU A 323 -15.47 8.67 -2.22
N LYS A 324 -14.85 7.72 -1.51
CA LYS A 324 -14.66 6.34 -1.97
C LYS A 324 -15.35 5.35 -1.04
N PHE A 325 -15.71 4.19 -1.58
CA PHE A 325 -16.28 3.11 -0.78
C PHE A 325 -15.32 2.72 0.36
N GLY A 326 -15.85 2.58 1.57
CA GLY A 326 -15.06 2.24 2.75
C GLY A 326 -14.36 3.43 3.43
N ASP A 327 -14.54 4.67 2.93
CA ASP A 327 -14.06 5.85 3.67
C ASP A 327 -14.77 5.92 5.02
N LYS A 328 -13.98 6.17 6.09
CA LYS A 328 -14.50 6.47 7.43
C LYS A 328 -14.46 7.97 7.64
N LEU A 329 -15.64 8.58 7.76
CA LEU A 329 -15.80 10.00 7.97
C LEU A 329 -16.03 10.26 9.46
N MET A 330 -15.16 11.06 10.09
CA MET A 330 -15.38 11.57 11.44
C MET A 330 -16.33 12.75 11.35
N VAL A 331 -17.56 12.57 11.80
CA VAL A 331 -18.65 13.53 11.70
C VAL A 331 -18.96 14.09 13.08
N VAL A 332 -19.11 15.40 13.16
CA VAL A 332 -19.48 16.14 14.36
C VAL A 332 -20.79 16.87 14.10
N GLY A 333 -21.74 16.75 14.99
CA GLY A 333 -23.05 17.38 14.87
C GLY A 333 -24.02 16.92 15.94
N GLU A 334 -25.27 17.37 15.83
CA GLU A 334 -26.36 16.89 16.70
C GLU A 334 -26.68 15.41 16.38
N LYS A 335 -27.11 14.68 17.38
CA LYS A 335 -27.42 13.25 17.29
C LYS A 335 -28.35 12.89 16.13
N ASP A 336 -29.38 13.67 15.90
CA ASP A 336 -30.33 13.42 14.81
C ASP A 336 -29.76 13.80 13.45
N GLY A 337 -28.92 14.83 13.38
CA GLY A 337 -28.13 15.18 12.21
C GLY A 337 -27.17 14.06 11.83
N ILE A 338 -26.42 13.52 12.81
CA ILE A 338 -25.50 12.41 12.61
C ILE A 338 -26.23 11.16 12.10
N LYS A 339 -27.40 10.83 12.66
CA LYS A 339 -28.24 9.75 12.13
C LYS A 339 -28.69 10.01 10.69
N GLY A 340 -28.98 11.25 10.33
CA GLY A 340 -29.29 11.66 8.97
C GLY A 340 -28.12 11.41 8.03
N VAL A 341 -26.92 11.83 8.42
CA VAL A 341 -25.68 11.59 7.68
C VAL A 341 -25.37 10.10 7.59
N ALA A 342 -25.57 9.33 8.67
CA ALA A 342 -25.39 7.88 8.67
C ALA A 342 -26.29 7.19 7.63
N ARG A 343 -27.57 7.58 7.52
CA ARG A 343 -28.48 7.07 6.48
C ARG A 343 -28.05 7.50 5.07
N LEU A 344 -27.53 8.71 4.92
CA LEU A 344 -27.02 9.21 3.65
C LEU A 344 -25.80 8.41 3.19
N LEU A 345 -24.86 8.12 4.08
CA LEU A 345 -23.62 7.40 3.80
C LEU A 345 -23.81 5.88 3.76
N GLY A 346 -24.88 5.38 4.37
CA GLY A 346 -25.17 3.96 4.51
C GLY A 346 -24.74 3.39 5.87
N ASN A 347 -23.57 3.71 6.36
CA ASN A 347 -22.99 3.32 7.66
C ASN A 347 -23.23 1.84 8.04
N ASP A 348 -23.12 0.94 7.05
CA ASP A 348 -23.41 -0.48 7.21
C ASP A 348 -22.12 -1.29 7.14
N THR A 349 -21.64 -1.76 8.29
CA THR A 349 -20.44 -2.59 8.39
C THR A 349 -20.60 -3.95 7.72
N LYS A 350 -21.83 -4.47 7.62
CA LYS A 350 -22.09 -5.73 6.91
C LYS A 350 -21.87 -5.58 5.41
N GLN A 351 -22.33 -4.48 4.81
CA GLN A 351 -22.07 -4.20 3.39
C GLN A 351 -20.58 -4.04 3.08
N LEU A 352 -19.78 -3.57 4.04
CA LEU A 352 -18.33 -3.51 3.87
C LEU A 352 -17.68 -4.91 3.88
N SER A 353 -18.24 -5.84 4.64
CA SER A 353 -17.76 -7.23 4.71
C SER A 353 -18.33 -8.11 3.58
N ASP A 354 -19.48 -7.76 3.02
CA ASP A 354 -20.05 -8.48 1.90
C ASP A 354 -19.22 -8.25 0.63
N THR A 355 -18.75 -9.33 0.04
CA THR A 355 -18.02 -9.29 -1.23
C THR A 355 -18.90 -9.89 -2.31
N ASP A 356 -19.28 -9.06 -3.27
CA ASP A 356 -19.97 -9.51 -4.48
C ASP A 356 -18.97 -10.22 -5.39
N PHE A 357 -19.25 -11.47 -5.74
CA PHE A 357 -18.38 -12.27 -6.59
C PHE A 357 -18.50 -11.89 -8.07
N PHE A 358 -19.61 -11.26 -8.48
CA PHE A 358 -19.85 -10.89 -9.88
C PHE A 358 -18.78 -9.92 -10.43
N PRO A 359 -18.41 -8.81 -9.74
CA PRO A 359 -17.32 -7.94 -10.18
C PRO A 359 -15.98 -8.67 -10.31
N ILE A 360 -15.70 -9.62 -9.40
CA ILE A 360 -14.48 -10.42 -9.43
C ILE A 360 -14.45 -11.27 -10.70
N ALA A 361 -15.49 -12.05 -10.93
CA ALA A 361 -15.59 -12.93 -12.09
C ALA A 361 -15.53 -12.13 -13.40
N LEU A 362 -16.30 -11.04 -13.51
CA LEU A 362 -16.30 -10.17 -14.68
C LEU A 362 -14.94 -9.51 -14.90
N GLY A 363 -14.31 -9.00 -13.84
CA GLY A 363 -12.98 -8.38 -13.91
C GLY A 363 -11.91 -9.35 -14.38
N ILE A 364 -11.95 -10.61 -13.92
CA ILE A 364 -11.06 -11.68 -14.37
C ILE A 364 -11.30 -11.98 -15.85
N VAL A 365 -12.55 -12.12 -16.28
CA VAL A 365 -12.89 -12.36 -17.71
C VAL A 365 -12.35 -11.24 -18.58
N LEU A 366 -12.57 -9.99 -18.21
CA LEU A 366 -12.03 -8.82 -18.92
C LEU A 366 -10.50 -8.83 -18.94
N GLY A 367 -9.85 -9.21 -17.83
CA GLY A 367 -8.40 -9.34 -17.73
C GLY A 367 -7.83 -10.41 -18.67
N VAL A 368 -8.48 -11.58 -18.73
CA VAL A 368 -8.09 -12.67 -19.63
C VAL A 368 -8.26 -12.27 -21.10
N LEU A 369 -9.36 -11.59 -21.43
CA LEU A 369 -9.60 -11.08 -22.79
C LEU A 369 -8.54 -10.04 -23.18
N PHE A 370 -8.25 -9.09 -22.28
CA PHE A 370 -7.22 -8.08 -22.51
C PHE A 370 -5.82 -8.71 -22.64
N GLY A 371 -5.51 -9.74 -21.84
CA GLY A 371 -4.25 -10.47 -21.90
C GLY A 371 -4.00 -11.20 -23.23
N LYS A 372 -5.07 -11.54 -23.96
CA LYS A 372 -4.98 -12.18 -25.28
C LYS A 372 -4.81 -11.18 -26.44
N LEU A 373 -4.93 -9.87 -26.17
CA LEU A 373 -4.69 -8.86 -27.18
C LEU A 373 -3.21 -8.87 -27.59
N ASN A 374 -2.96 -8.95 -28.89
CA ASN A 374 -1.62 -8.80 -29.45
C ASN A 374 -1.52 -7.38 -30.03
N ILE A 375 -0.73 -6.52 -29.38
CA ILE A 375 -0.53 -5.13 -29.79
C ILE A 375 0.76 -5.08 -30.59
N SER A 376 0.64 -4.99 -31.92
CA SER A 376 1.78 -4.86 -32.81
C SER A 376 2.14 -3.38 -32.98
N PHE A 377 3.34 -3.01 -32.56
CA PHE A 377 3.89 -1.66 -32.73
C PHE A 377 4.69 -1.53 -34.03
N SER A 378 5.21 -2.66 -34.55
CA SER A 378 5.98 -2.78 -35.79
C SER A 378 5.94 -4.25 -36.24
N ASP A 379 6.36 -4.53 -37.48
CA ASP A 379 6.49 -5.90 -38.03
C ASP A 379 7.39 -6.81 -37.19
N SER A 380 8.32 -6.22 -36.42
CA SER A 380 9.28 -6.92 -35.58
C SER A 380 9.00 -6.76 -34.06
N LEU A 381 8.02 -5.94 -33.65
CA LEU A 381 7.75 -5.66 -32.24
C LEU A 381 6.27 -5.83 -31.94
N SER A 382 5.90 -6.97 -31.39
CA SER A 382 4.56 -7.23 -30.88
C SER A 382 4.62 -7.48 -29.37
N PHE A 383 3.68 -6.91 -28.66
CA PHE A 383 3.53 -7.07 -27.22
C PHE A 383 2.18 -7.70 -26.90
N SER A 384 2.19 -8.79 -26.17
CA SER A 384 0.99 -9.40 -25.59
C SER A 384 1.09 -9.30 -24.06
N PRO A 385 0.10 -8.71 -23.36
CA PRO A 385 0.11 -8.65 -21.92
C PRO A 385 0.18 -10.02 -21.22
N GLY A 386 -0.22 -11.10 -21.91
CA GLY A 386 -0.34 -12.43 -21.33
C GLY A 386 -1.44 -12.53 -20.28
N LEU A 387 -1.62 -13.73 -19.71
CA LEU A 387 -2.66 -13.96 -18.70
C LEU A 387 -2.47 -13.06 -17.48
N THR A 388 -1.27 -13.06 -16.92
CA THR A 388 -0.94 -12.34 -15.68
C THR A 388 -0.98 -10.82 -15.85
N GLY A 389 -0.31 -10.31 -16.89
CA GLY A 389 -0.26 -8.87 -17.17
C GLY A 389 -1.64 -8.30 -17.50
N GLY A 390 -2.44 -9.02 -18.29
CA GLY A 390 -3.79 -8.61 -18.66
C GLY A 390 -4.72 -8.49 -17.45
N ILE A 391 -4.71 -9.51 -16.56
CA ILE A 391 -5.52 -9.50 -15.34
C ILE A 391 -5.07 -8.38 -14.40
N LEU A 392 -3.75 -8.18 -14.22
CA LEU A 392 -3.22 -7.12 -13.37
C LEU A 392 -3.64 -5.73 -13.85
N MET A 393 -3.43 -5.43 -15.14
CA MET A 393 -3.73 -4.11 -15.71
C MET A 393 -5.22 -3.78 -15.63
N VAL A 394 -6.08 -4.75 -15.95
CA VAL A 394 -7.54 -4.57 -15.87
C VAL A 394 -7.98 -4.39 -14.41
N ALA A 395 -7.50 -5.19 -13.48
CA ALA A 395 -7.84 -5.07 -12.07
C ALA A 395 -7.39 -3.72 -11.48
N LEU A 396 -6.17 -3.26 -11.81
CA LEU A 396 -5.65 -1.94 -11.45
C LEU A 396 -6.56 -0.80 -11.95
N PHE A 397 -6.92 -0.85 -13.23
CA PHE A 397 -7.73 0.18 -13.86
C PHE A 397 -9.16 0.21 -13.30
N LEU A 398 -9.82 -0.95 -13.19
CA LEU A 398 -11.17 -1.06 -12.66
C LEU A 398 -11.24 -0.59 -11.20
N SER A 399 -10.27 -0.98 -10.36
CA SER A 399 -10.25 -0.56 -8.96
C SER A 399 -9.93 0.92 -8.77
N ALA A 400 -9.12 1.52 -9.66
CA ALA A 400 -8.89 2.96 -9.68
C ALA A 400 -10.16 3.75 -10.04
N ILE A 401 -10.96 3.26 -10.99
CA ILE A 401 -12.29 3.84 -11.31
C ILE A 401 -13.22 3.67 -10.11
N GLY A 402 -13.17 2.52 -9.44
CA GLY A 402 -13.94 2.19 -8.24
C GLY A 402 -15.38 1.76 -8.51
N LYS A 403 -16.09 2.37 -9.49
CA LYS A 403 -17.48 2.05 -9.82
C LYS A 403 -17.79 2.29 -11.29
N THR A 404 -18.50 1.37 -11.91
CA THR A 404 -19.05 1.53 -13.28
C THR A 404 -20.53 1.11 -13.29
N GLY A 405 -21.43 2.08 -13.41
CA GLY A 405 -22.87 1.82 -13.28
C GLY A 405 -23.21 1.20 -11.90
N PRO A 406 -23.88 0.04 -11.86
CA PRO A 406 -24.20 -0.65 -10.60
C PRO A 406 -23.03 -1.48 -10.04
N ILE A 407 -21.98 -1.69 -10.84
CA ILE A 407 -20.85 -2.58 -10.51
C ILE A 407 -19.82 -1.81 -9.68
N LEU A 408 -19.47 -2.35 -8.50
CA LEU A 408 -18.45 -1.83 -7.62
C LEU A 408 -17.17 -2.65 -7.78
N TRP A 409 -16.10 -2.01 -8.25
CA TRP A 409 -14.79 -2.63 -8.48
C TRP A 409 -13.92 -2.56 -7.22
N SER A 410 -14.47 -3.03 -6.13
CA SER A 410 -13.76 -3.11 -4.85
C SER A 410 -14.09 -4.42 -4.15
N MET A 411 -13.21 -4.82 -3.26
CA MET A 411 -13.34 -6.02 -2.46
C MET A 411 -13.11 -5.66 -1.01
N SER A 412 -13.82 -6.32 -0.09
CA SER A 412 -13.55 -6.15 1.34
C SER A 412 -12.12 -6.57 1.67
N GLY A 413 -11.47 -5.86 2.60
CA GLY A 413 -10.08 -6.16 2.98
C GLY A 413 -9.88 -7.64 3.37
N PRO A 414 -10.73 -8.22 4.26
CA PRO A 414 -10.64 -9.62 4.63
C PRO A 414 -10.83 -10.58 3.45
N ALA A 415 -11.80 -10.34 2.56
CA ALA A 415 -12.02 -11.18 1.38
C ALA A 415 -10.85 -11.11 0.40
N ASN A 416 -10.32 -9.89 0.16
CA ASN A 416 -9.14 -9.71 -0.70
C ASN A 416 -7.94 -10.47 -0.14
N GLN A 417 -7.69 -10.38 1.16
CA GLN A 417 -6.59 -11.06 1.82
C GLN A 417 -6.74 -12.59 1.75
N LEU A 418 -7.96 -13.11 2.01
CA LEU A 418 -8.23 -14.55 1.95
C LEU A 418 -8.04 -15.10 0.52
N LEU A 419 -8.64 -14.47 -0.48
CA LEU A 419 -8.52 -14.90 -1.89
C LEU A 419 -7.09 -14.78 -2.40
N ARG A 420 -6.39 -13.70 -2.03
CA ARG A 420 -4.98 -13.51 -2.34
C ARG A 420 -4.12 -14.62 -1.75
N GLN A 421 -4.32 -14.94 -0.47
CA GLN A 421 -3.56 -15.97 0.21
C GLN A 421 -3.87 -17.36 -0.36
N LEU A 422 -5.15 -17.69 -0.57
CA LEU A 422 -5.55 -18.94 -1.20
C LEU A 422 -4.96 -19.07 -2.61
N GLY A 423 -5.08 -18.04 -3.43
CA GLY A 423 -4.52 -18.01 -4.78
C GLY A 423 -3.01 -18.24 -4.78
N LEU A 424 -2.30 -17.54 -3.90
CA LEU A 424 -0.84 -17.70 -3.74
C LEU A 424 -0.46 -19.12 -3.34
N LEU A 425 -1.16 -19.73 -2.38
CA LEU A 425 -0.85 -21.07 -1.87
C LEU A 425 -1.05 -22.14 -2.94
N LEU A 426 -2.16 -22.07 -3.69
CA LEU A 426 -2.43 -23.00 -4.81
C LEU A 426 -1.34 -22.89 -5.88
N PHE A 427 -0.98 -21.66 -6.23
CA PHE A 427 0.05 -21.37 -7.21
C PHE A 427 1.44 -21.88 -6.76
N LEU A 428 1.88 -21.55 -5.53
CA LEU A 428 3.19 -21.98 -5.02
C LEU A 428 3.30 -23.52 -4.88
N ALA A 429 2.22 -24.18 -4.49
CA ALA A 429 2.22 -25.64 -4.36
C ALA A 429 2.38 -26.33 -5.72
N GLU A 430 1.64 -25.89 -6.74
CA GLU A 430 1.76 -26.44 -8.10
C GLU A 430 3.15 -26.19 -8.69
N VAL A 431 3.55 -24.91 -8.71
CA VAL A 431 4.82 -24.48 -9.30
C VAL A 431 6.01 -25.13 -8.61
N GLY A 432 5.99 -25.18 -7.26
CA GLY A 432 7.05 -25.82 -6.51
C GLY A 432 7.15 -27.33 -6.79
N THR A 433 6.03 -28.05 -6.85
CA THR A 433 6.05 -29.49 -7.16
C THR A 433 6.48 -29.77 -8.60
N SER A 434 6.08 -28.92 -9.55
CA SER A 434 6.51 -29.01 -10.95
C SER A 434 8.03 -28.79 -11.10
N ALA A 435 8.56 -27.76 -10.43
CA ALA A 435 9.98 -27.42 -10.47
C ALA A 435 10.87 -28.42 -9.70
N GLY A 436 10.35 -29.00 -8.62
CA GLY A 436 11.10 -29.88 -7.73
C GLY A 436 11.74 -31.09 -8.40
N ARG A 437 11.14 -31.57 -9.50
CA ARG A 437 11.66 -32.70 -10.28
C ARG A 437 13.07 -32.46 -10.85
N ASN A 438 13.34 -31.22 -11.26
CA ASN A 438 14.59 -30.83 -11.90
C ASN A 438 15.55 -30.12 -10.93
N LEU A 439 15.15 -29.92 -9.68
CA LEU A 439 15.88 -29.10 -8.70
C LEU A 439 17.33 -29.56 -8.52
N MET A 440 17.54 -30.87 -8.26
CA MET A 440 18.87 -31.38 -7.96
C MET A 440 19.81 -31.32 -9.17
N ALA A 441 19.30 -31.62 -10.36
CA ALA A 441 20.08 -31.53 -11.59
C ALA A 441 20.52 -30.07 -11.85
N THR A 442 19.60 -29.14 -11.80
CA THR A 442 19.91 -27.72 -12.02
C THR A 442 20.85 -27.17 -10.93
N PHE A 443 20.67 -27.58 -9.67
CA PHE A 443 21.55 -27.13 -8.59
C PHE A 443 22.98 -27.66 -8.73
N GLN A 444 23.16 -28.92 -9.14
CA GLN A 444 24.47 -29.50 -9.37
C GLN A 444 25.20 -28.87 -10.56
N GLU A 445 24.46 -28.52 -11.62
CA GLU A 445 25.05 -27.95 -12.84
C GLU A 445 25.39 -26.45 -12.68
N SER A 446 24.50 -25.65 -12.13
CA SER A 446 24.64 -24.19 -12.16
C SER A 446 24.32 -23.49 -10.83
N GLY A 447 24.06 -24.21 -9.73
CA GLY A 447 23.53 -23.65 -8.48
C GLY A 447 24.41 -22.56 -7.86
N TRP A 448 25.74 -22.74 -7.82
CA TRP A 448 26.65 -21.73 -7.27
C TRP A 448 26.74 -20.47 -8.13
N LEU A 449 26.70 -20.63 -9.46
CA LEU A 449 26.67 -19.51 -10.40
C LEU A 449 25.37 -18.70 -10.20
N LEU A 450 24.22 -19.37 -10.20
CA LEU A 450 22.90 -18.74 -10.02
C LEU A 450 22.80 -18.06 -8.66
N PHE A 451 23.38 -18.63 -7.60
CA PHE A 451 23.46 -18.01 -6.29
C PHE A 451 24.26 -16.70 -6.33
N GLY A 452 25.46 -16.71 -6.95
CA GLY A 452 26.29 -15.52 -7.09
C GLY A 452 25.64 -14.42 -7.93
N VAL A 453 24.98 -14.80 -9.02
CA VAL A 453 24.21 -13.88 -9.87
C VAL A 453 23.02 -13.31 -9.12
N GLY A 454 22.28 -14.12 -8.37
CA GLY A 454 21.18 -13.67 -7.51
C GLY A 454 21.66 -12.67 -6.46
N ALA A 455 22.83 -12.91 -5.85
CA ALA A 455 23.46 -11.99 -4.92
C ALA A 455 23.77 -10.62 -5.57
N ALA A 456 24.33 -10.62 -6.77
CA ALA A 456 24.61 -9.39 -7.52
C ALA A 456 23.32 -8.62 -7.86
N ILE A 457 22.28 -9.33 -8.34
CA ILE A 457 20.97 -8.73 -8.65
C ILE A 457 20.31 -8.14 -7.40
N THR A 458 20.59 -8.66 -6.20
CA THR A 458 20.09 -8.08 -4.94
C THR A 458 20.90 -6.86 -4.53
N LEU A 459 22.24 -6.93 -4.55
CA LEU A 459 23.12 -5.89 -3.99
C LEU A 459 23.24 -4.66 -4.88
N VAL A 460 23.41 -4.82 -6.19
CA VAL A 460 23.64 -3.70 -7.12
C VAL A 460 22.51 -2.69 -7.10
N PRO A 461 21.22 -3.07 -7.16
CA PRO A 461 20.12 -2.12 -7.10
C PRO A 461 20.06 -1.32 -5.78
N MET A 462 20.37 -1.98 -4.67
CA MET A 462 20.38 -1.30 -3.37
C MET A 462 21.52 -0.27 -3.28
N LEU A 463 22.70 -0.60 -3.82
CA LEU A 463 23.82 0.35 -3.91
C LEU A 463 23.48 1.54 -4.82
N VAL A 464 22.85 1.29 -5.97
CA VAL A 464 22.38 2.35 -6.88
C VAL A 464 21.37 3.25 -6.15
N ALA A 465 20.43 2.66 -5.41
CA ALA A 465 19.45 3.43 -4.63
C ALA A 465 20.11 4.32 -3.57
N VAL A 466 21.13 3.81 -2.88
CA VAL A 466 21.89 4.60 -1.89
C VAL A 466 22.64 5.73 -2.57
N CYS A 467 23.38 5.44 -3.64
CA CYS A 467 24.14 6.47 -4.36
C CYS A 467 23.22 7.58 -4.90
N VAL A 468 22.16 7.22 -5.58
CA VAL A 468 21.25 8.19 -6.17
C VAL A 468 20.40 8.89 -5.10
N GLY A 469 19.88 8.13 -4.13
CA GLY A 469 19.02 8.67 -3.09
C GLY A 469 19.73 9.69 -2.20
N LEU A 470 20.92 9.38 -1.73
CA LEU A 470 21.65 10.26 -0.80
C LEU A 470 22.43 11.38 -1.50
N PHE A 471 23.11 11.09 -2.61
CA PHE A 471 24.01 12.06 -3.23
C PHE A 471 23.33 12.91 -4.29
N VAL A 472 22.34 12.38 -5.05
CA VAL A 472 21.64 13.13 -6.10
C VAL A 472 20.37 13.77 -5.54
N PHE A 473 19.47 12.97 -4.97
CA PHE A 473 18.18 13.48 -4.47
C PHE A 473 18.21 13.97 -3.03
N LYS A 474 19.28 13.66 -2.28
CA LYS A 474 19.48 14.09 -0.89
C LYS A 474 18.29 13.76 0.02
N ILE A 475 17.65 12.61 -0.21
CA ILE A 475 16.56 12.16 0.65
C ILE A 475 17.12 11.71 2.00
N ASN A 476 16.30 11.79 3.03
CA ASN A 476 16.70 11.31 4.35
C ASN A 476 16.83 9.78 4.38
N ILE A 477 17.63 9.28 5.29
CA ILE A 477 17.93 7.84 5.39
C ILE A 477 16.68 7.00 5.72
N LEU A 478 15.72 7.51 6.48
CA LEU A 478 14.51 6.78 6.86
C LEU A 478 13.59 6.56 5.64
N ASP A 479 13.39 7.59 4.82
CA ASP A 479 12.66 7.45 3.54
C ASP A 479 13.42 6.53 2.59
N LEU A 480 14.77 6.61 2.56
CA LEU A 480 15.59 5.73 1.72
C LEU A 480 15.44 4.25 2.13
N LEU A 481 15.50 3.94 3.43
CA LEU A 481 15.31 2.57 3.93
C LEU A 481 13.94 2.00 3.53
N GLY A 482 12.87 2.80 3.69
CA GLY A 482 11.54 2.41 3.25
C GLY A 482 11.43 2.26 1.73
N THR A 483 12.10 3.13 0.96
CA THR A 483 12.12 3.07 -0.51
C THR A 483 12.89 1.84 -1.02
N ILE A 484 14.04 1.53 -0.42
CA ILE A 484 14.81 0.32 -0.77
C ILE A 484 13.98 -0.92 -0.49
N THR A 485 13.41 -1.04 0.71
CA THR A 485 12.62 -2.23 1.08
C THR A 485 11.36 -2.37 0.24
N GLY A 486 10.71 -1.25 -0.11
CA GLY A 486 9.55 -1.23 -1.00
C GLY A 486 9.91 -1.54 -2.46
N GLY A 487 11.00 -0.98 -2.99
CA GLY A 487 11.52 -1.24 -4.33
C GLY A 487 11.99 -2.69 -4.52
N MET A 488 12.60 -3.27 -3.48
CA MET A 488 12.98 -4.70 -3.42
C MET A 488 11.78 -5.61 -3.07
N THR A 489 10.58 -5.10 -2.93
CA THR A 489 9.34 -5.78 -2.52
C THR A 489 9.48 -6.62 -1.24
N SER A 490 10.40 -6.23 -0.35
CA SER A 490 10.81 -6.99 0.83
C SER A 490 10.09 -6.56 2.10
N THR A 491 9.02 -7.26 2.48
CA THR A 491 8.35 -7.08 3.78
C THR A 491 9.27 -7.41 4.98
N PRO A 492 10.12 -8.46 4.93
CA PRO A 492 11.09 -8.70 6.00
C PRO A 492 12.13 -7.58 6.13
N GLY A 493 12.52 -6.97 4.99
CA GLY A 493 13.39 -5.79 4.98
C GLY A 493 12.75 -4.59 5.67
N LEU A 494 11.45 -4.34 5.43
CA LEU A 494 10.70 -3.30 6.12
C LEU A 494 10.65 -3.55 7.63
N ALA A 495 10.32 -4.77 8.06
CA ALA A 495 10.32 -5.11 9.47
C ALA A 495 11.69 -4.88 10.14
N ALA A 496 12.79 -5.11 9.40
CA ALA A 496 14.13 -4.79 9.85
C ALA A 496 14.37 -3.27 9.96
N ALA A 497 13.88 -2.47 9.03
CA ALA A 497 13.96 -1.00 9.08
C ALA A 497 13.17 -0.44 10.27
N ASP A 498 11.91 -0.86 10.43
CA ASP A 498 11.03 -0.42 11.52
C ASP A 498 11.57 -0.82 12.90
N SER A 499 12.31 -1.95 13.01
CA SER A 499 12.91 -2.38 14.27
C SER A 499 14.08 -1.50 14.75
N MET A 500 14.56 -0.58 13.93
CA MET A 500 15.71 0.30 14.23
C MET A 500 15.31 1.73 14.62
N THR A 501 14.04 2.07 14.56
CA THR A 501 13.52 3.42 14.88
C THR A 501 12.08 3.33 15.35
N ASP A 502 11.67 4.23 16.24
CA ASP A 502 10.26 4.37 16.66
C ASP A 502 9.42 5.16 15.65
N SER A 503 10.04 5.67 14.58
CA SER A 503 9.38 6.46 13.55
C SER A 503 8.68 5.57 12.51
N ASN A 504 7.49 5.97 12.05
CA ASN A 504 6.76 5.29 10.98
C ASN A 504 7.18 5.73 9.57
N ILE A 505 8.23 6.55 9.44
CA ILE A 505 8.68 7.08 8.13
C ILE A 505 9.06 5.96 7.16
N PRO A 506 9.84 4.92 7.54
CA PRO A 506 10.16 3.83 6.63
C PRO A 506 8.91 3.10 6.15
N SER A 507 7.96 2.81 7.04
CA SER A 507 6.69 2.19 6.70
C SER A 507 5.85 3.01 5.72
N VAL A 508 5.82 4.34 5.87
CA VAL A 508 5.10 5.26 4.96
C VAL A 508 5.76 5.29 3.58
N ALA A 509 7.09 5.40 3.53
CA ALA A 509 7.84 5.37 2.27
C ALA A 509 7.65 4.03 1.54
N TYR A 510 7.75 2.90 2.26
CA TYR A 510 7.46 1.57 1.73
C TYR A 510 6.05 1.48 1.13
N ALA A 511 5.02 1.89 1.89
CA ALA A 511 3.64 1.83 1.43
C ALA A 511 3.39 2.69 0.17
N THR A 512 4.13 3.78 0.02
CA THR A 512 4.05 4.66 -1.16
C THR A 512 4.61 3.99 -2.41
N VAL A 513 5.74 3.28 -2.30
CA VAL A 513 6.47 2.76 -3.47
C VAL A 513 6.17 1.30 -3.78
N TYR A 514 5.80 0.49 -2.80
CA TYR A 514 5.58 -0.95 -2.96
C TYR A 514 4.59 -1.33 -4.08
N PRO A 515 3.40 -0.69 -4.19
CA PRO A 515 2.46 -1.01 -5.26
C PRO A 515 3.05 -0.72 -6.65
N ILE A 516 3.81 0.37 -6.76
CA ILE A 516 4.46 0.77 -8.01
C ILE A 516 5.58 -0.20 -8.34
N ALA A 517 6.43 -0.52 -7.36
CA ALA A 517 7.49 -1.50 -7.52
C ALA A 517 6.98 -2.84 -8.04
N MET A 518 5.90 -3.33 -7.44
CA MET A 518 5.29 -4.59 -7.81
C MET A 518 4.80 -4.60 -9.26
N VAL A 519 4.09 -3.54 -9.68
CA VAL A 519 3.57 -3.43 -11.05
C VAL A 519 4.72 -3.32 -12.06
N PHE A 520 5.69 -2.45 -11.80
CA PHE A 520 6.83 -2.26 -12.71
C PHE A 520 7.71 -3.51 -12.81
N LEU A 521 7.92 -4.22 -11.71
CA LEU A 521 8.69 -5.47 -11.72
C LEU A 521 7.99 -6.54 -12.57
N ILE A 522 6.69 -6.68 -12.45
CA ILE A 522 5.88 -7.56 -13.28
C ILE A 522 6.07 -7.22 -14.76
N LEU A 523 5.93 -5.94 -15.13
CA LEU A 523 6.07 -5.50 -16.52
C LEU A 523 7.49 -5.72 -17.06
N ILE A 524 8.53 -5.42 -16.28
CA ILE A 524 9.92 -5.63 -16.69
C ILE A 524 10.25 -7.11 -16.88
N ILE A 525 9.81 -7.98 -15.98
CA ILE A 525 9.99 -9.43 -16.12
C ILE A 525 9.33 -9.93 -17.42
N GLN A 526 8.10 -9.46 -17.70
CA GLN A 526 7.39 -9.82 -18.92
C GLN A 526 8.11 -9.33 -20.18
N VAL A 527 8.62 -8.08 -20.18
CA VAL A 527 9.40 -7.53 -21.29
C VAL A 527 10.68 -8.34 -21.52
N ILE A 528 11.43 -8.66 -20.46
CA ILE A 528 12.65 -9.47 -20.57
C ILE A 528 12.33 -10.86 -21.11
N ALA A 529 11.30 -11.51 -20.58
CA ALA A 529 10.86 -12.82 -21.05
C ALA A 529 10.47 -12.79 -22.54
N SER A 530 9.77 -11.74 -23.00
CA SER A 530 9.31 -11.63 -24.39
C SER A 530 10.39 -11.17 -25.37
N ALA A 531 11.33 -10.29 -24.95
CA ALA A 531 12.32 -9.69 -25.84
C ALA A 531 13.60 -10.54 -26.00
N VAL A 532 13.86 -11.45 -25.07
CA VAL A 532 15.14 -12.19 -24.98
C VAL A 532 14.92 -13.69 -25.19
N TYR A 533 13.67 -14.08 -25.49
CA TYR A 533 13.27 -15.43 -25.88
C TYR A 533 13.28 -15.55 -27.39
#